data_1d1fac7d1e8434cda1510c7bbb19ab9d
#
_entry.id   1d1fac7d1e8434cda1510c7bbb19ab9d
#
_cell.length_a   1.000
_cell.length_b   1.000
_cell.length_c   1.000
_cell.angle_alpha   90.00
_cell.angle_beta   90.00
_cell.angle_gamma   90.00
#
_symmetry.space_group_name_H-M   'P 1'
#
loop_
_entity.id
_entity.type
_entity.pdbx_description
1 polymer ?
#
loop_
_entity_poly.entity_id
_entity_poly.type
_entity_poly.pdbx_seq_one_letter_code
_entity_poly.pdbx_strand_id
1 'polypeptide(L)'
;KIKNKSQKSINRFFESMTSEERTHWYVNTYSKIAIDEMKKYGIPASITMAQGILESSSGKGTLALKSNNHFGIKCHKGWQGKKVYHDDDLRGECFRKYKNPEKSYRDHSIFLESRSRYDFLFKYSKKNYVKWANGLKKAGYATDPKYAEKLISLINRYELWKLDGSKKPLNKSRERKLSKKQISETSNQILKNKVKSQTIHVVKKGDTLYSISKKYNISISELVKNNNIKNNNI
;
A
#
# COMPACT_ATOMS: atom_id res chain seq x y z
N LYS A 1 12.37 37.39 17.99
CA LYS A 1 10.91 37.36 18.28
C LYS A 1 10.05 37.04 17.05
N ILE A 2 10.42 37.43 15.83
CA ILE A 2 9.66 37.20 14.58
C ILE A 2 9.67 35.69 14.19
N LYS A 3 10.78 34.95 14.36
CA LYS A 3 10.90 33.53 14.06
C LYS A 3 9.92 32.65 14.89
N ASN A 4 9.68 33.03 16.15
CA ASN A 4 8.76 32.26 17.03
C ASN A 4 7.27 32.45 16.66
N LYS A 5 6.88 33.60 16.11
CA LYS A 5 5.51 33.84 15.63
C LYS A 5 5.23 33.01 14.37
N SER A 6 6.18 32.94 13.45
CA SER A 6 6.08 32.12 12.23
C SER A 6 5.96 30.62 12.57
N GLN A 7 6.75 30.08 13.50
CA GLN A 7 6.70 28.68 13.90
C GLN A 7 5.36 28.32 14.57
N LYS A 8 4.83 29.20 15.43
CA LYS A 8 3.50 28.99 16.05
C LYS A 8 2.38 28.94 15.01
N SER A 9 2.42 29.79 13.98
CA SER A 9 1.41 29.78 12.92
C SER A 9 1.48 28.52 12.05
N ILE A 10 2.68 28.04 11.74
CA ILE A 10 2.89 26.79 11.00
C ILE A 10 2.38 25.59 11.82
N ASN A 11 2.68 25.54 13.12
CA ASN A 11 2.21 24.46 13.97
C ASN A 11 0.68 24.45 14.04
N ARG A 12 0.02 25.61 14.25
CA ARG A 12 -1.45 25.71 14.24
C ARG A 12 -2.06 25.24 12.91
N PHE A 13 -1.43 25.60 11.78
CA PHE A 13 -1.88 25.16 10.46
C PHE A 13 -1.90 23.64 10.35
N PHE A 14 -0.84 22.94 10.79
CA PHE A 14 -0.82 21.48 10.77
C PHE A 14 -1.69 20.83 11.84
N GLU A 15 -1.90 21.49 12.98
CA GLU A 15 -2.76 21.01 14.07
C GLU A 15 -4.25 21.06 13.70
N SER A 16 -4.66 22.02 12.86
CA SER A 16 -6.05 22.13 12.37
C SER A 16 -6.43 21.09 11.34
N MET A 17 -5.47 20.34 10.78
CA MET A 17 -5.71 19.34 9.74
C MET A 17 -5.78 17.92 10.29
N THR A 18 -6.72 17.14 9.81
CA THR A 18 -6.68 15.67 9.93
C THR A 18 -5.45 15.11 9.21
N SER A 19 -5.10 13.86 9.48
CA SER A 19 -3.99 13.19 8.79
C SER A 19 -4.23 13.09 7.28
N GLU A 20 -5.48 12.92 6.87
CA GLU A 20 -5.88 12.81 5.46
C GLU A 20 -5.76 14.16 4.75
N GLU A 21 -6.34 15.23 5.32
CA GLU A 21 -6.24 16.59 4.77
C GLU A 21 -4.79 17.04 4.64
N ARG A 22 -3.95 16.75 5.64
CA ARG A 22 -2.53 17.04 5.60
C ARG A 22 -1.81 16.30 4.47
N THR A 23 -2.18 15.05 4.23
CA THR A 23 -1.58 14.28 3.13
C THR A 23 -2.01 14.82 1.78
N HIS A 24 -3.28 15.18 1.60
CA HIS A 24 -3.75 15.86 0.38
C HIS A 24 -3.04 17.20 0.16
N TRP A 25 -2.89 18.01 1.22
CA TRP A 25 -2.10 19.23 1.16
C TRP A 25 -0.67 18.97 0.71
N TYR A 26 -0.02 17.95 1.29
CA TYR A 26 1.36 17.57 0.96
C TYR A 26 1.49 17.18 -0.53
N VAL A 27 0.57 16.34 -1.01
CA VAL A 27 0.54 15.92 -2.42
C VAL A 27 0.37 17.14 -3.34
N ASN A 28 -0.61 18.01 -3.05
CA ASN A 28 -0.87 19.20 -3.86
C ASN A 28 0.32 20.16 -3.89
N THR A 29 1.04 20.27 -2.77
CA THR A 29 2.18 21.19 -2.64
C THR A 29 3.43 20.69 -3.36
N TYR A 30 3.72 19.37 -3.30
CA TYR A 30 5.03 18.84 -3.71
C TYR A 30 4.98 17.93 -4.94
N SER A 31 3.81 17.58 -5.47
CA SER A 31 3.69 16.67 -6.64
C SER A 31 4.45 17.17 -7.87
N LYS A 32 4.42 18.48 -8.14
CA LYS A 32 5.17 19.07 -9.25
C LYS A 32 6.68 18.80 -9.13
N ILE A 33 7.23 18.95 -7.93
CA ILE A 33 8.65 18.70 -7.66
C ILE A 33 8.97 17.22 -7.93
N ALA A 34 8.14 16.30 -7.40
CA ALA A 34 8.33 14.87 -7.62
C ALA A 34 8.27 14.48 -9.11
N ILE A 35 7.35 15.09 -9.88
CA ILE A 35 7.26 14.88 -11.34
C ILE A 35 8.52 15.40 -12.06
N ASP A 36 9.01 16.57 -11.68
CA ASP A 36 10.21 17.17 -12.29
C ASP A 36 11.45 16.32 -11.95
N GLU A 37 11.57 15.80 -10.74
CA GLU A 37 12.61 14.85 -10.36
C GLU A 37 12.50 13.51 -11.10
N MET A 38 11.29 12.97 -11.30
CA MET A 38 11.05 11.76 -12.10
C MET A 38 11.53 11.95 -13.56
N LYS A 39 11.25 13.10 -14.16
CA LYS A 39 11.73 13.40 -15.53
C LYS A 39 13.24 13.41 -15.61
N LYS A 40 13.91 13.96 -14.59
CA LYS A 40 15.35 14.15 -14.57
C LYS A 40 16.12 12.90 -14.18
N TYR A 41 15.66 12.17 -13.16
CA TYR A 41 16.40 11.06 -12.54
C TYR A 41 15.75 9.68 -12.76
N GLY A 42 14.56 9.60 -13.33
CA GLY A 42 13.94 8.32 -13.67
C GLY A 42 13.23 7.60 -12.51
N ILE A 43 13.22 8.17 -11.30
CA ILE A 43 12.51 7.61 -10.14
C ILE A 43 11.02 7.93 -10.27
N PRO A 44 10.08 6.97 -10.09
CA PRO A 44 8.65 7.28 -10.16
C PRO A 44 8.25 8.40 -9.21
N ALA A 45 7.47 9.37 -9.69
CA ALA A 45 6.96 10.47 -8.86
C ALA A 45 6.08 9.94 -7.72
N SER A 46 5.31 8.86 -7.97
CA SER A 46 4.51 8.17 -6.96
C SER A 46 5.36 7.62 -5.82
N ILE A 47 6.51 7.04 -6.11
CA ILE A 47 7.46 6.52 -5.11
C ILE A 47 8.03 7.67 -4.29
N THR A 48 8.56 8.71 -4.95
CA THR A 48 9.12 9.88 -4.28
C THR A 48 8.09 10.55 -3.37
N MET A 49 6.84 10.70 -3.83
CA MET A 49 5.75 11.26 -3.00
C MET A 49 5.41 10.36 -1.82
N ALA A 50 5.27 9.05 -2.01
CA ALA A 50 4.94 8.13 -0.92
C ALA A 50 6.05 8.10 0.14
N GLN A 51 7.32 8.13 -0.27
CA GLN A 51 8.45 8.26 0.65
C GLN A 51 8.40 9.59 1.40
N GLY A 52 8.21 10.70 0.71
CA GLY A 52 8.10 12.01 1.34
C GLY A 52 6.95 12.09 2.36
N ILE A 53 5.79 11.53 2.05
CA ILE A 53 4.65 11.44 2.97
C ILE A 53 5.03 10.63 4.23
N LEU A 54 5.64 9.47 4.04
CA LEU A 54 5.98 8.54 5.12
C LEU A 54 7.07 9.13 6.03
N GLU A 55 8.20 9.55 5.45
CA GLU A 55 9.39 10.01 6.17
C GLU A 55 9.18 11.38 6.86
N SER A 56 8.36 12.25 6.28
CA SER A 56 8.10 13.59 6.84
C SER A 56 6.79 13.71 7.64
N SER A 57 6.05 12.62 7.83
CA SER A 57 4.69 12.67 8.38
C SER A 57 3.81 13.70 7.64
N SER A 58 3.80 13.63 6.31
CA SER A 58 3.13 14.59 5.42
C SER A 58 3.57 16.06 5.67
N GLY A 59 4.86 16.26 5.91
CA GLY A 59 5.46 17.58 6.13
C GLY A 59 5.37 18.14 7.55
N LYS A 60 4.64 17.48 8.48
CA LYS A 60 4.52 17.89 9.88
C LYS A 60 5.74 17.49 10.72
N GLY A 61 6.55 16.54 10.25
CA GLY A 61 7.71 16.02 10.98
C GLY A 61 8.75 17.10 11.30
N THR A 62 9.40 16.98 12.45
CA THR A 62 10.35 17.95 12.96
C THR A 62 11.47 18.26 11.96
N LEU A 63 12.01 17.25 11.28
CA LEU A 63 13.07 17.44 10.28
C LEU A 63 12.56 18.22 9.06
N ALA A 64 11.37 17.92 8.56
CA ALA A 64 10.78 18.67 7.45
C ALA A 64 10.58 20.15 7.81
N LEU A 65 10.01 20.42 8.99
CA LEU A 65 9.73 21.80 9.46
C LEU A 65 10.98 22.62 9.77
N LYS A 66 11.98 22.02 10.43
CA LYS A 66 13.18 22.74 10.88
C LYS A 66 14.29 22.80 9.85
N SER A 67 14.33 21.85 8.92
CA SER A 67 15.46 21.67 8.01
C SER A 67 15.08 21.48 6.53
N ASN A 68 13.81 21.51 6.17
CA ASN A 68 13.29 21.13 4.83
C ASN A 68 13.78 19.74 4.39
N ASN A 69 14.09 18.85 5.34
CA ASN A 69 14.53 17.48 5.06
C ASN A 69 13.33 16.54 5.11
N HIS A 70 12.75 16.29 3.95
CA HIS A 70 11.54 15.51 3.80
C HIS A 70 11.77 13.99 3.73
N PHE A 71 13.02 13.54 3.68
CA PHE A 71 13.40 12.13 3.50
C PHE A 71 14.32 11.60 4.60
N GLY A 72 14.55 12.37 5.67
CA GLY A 72 15.41 11.94 6.76
C GLY A 72 16.87 11.67 6.32
N ILE A 73 17.39 12.43 5.35
CA ILE A 73 18.76 12.19 4.84
C ILE A 73 19.78 12.62 5.88
N LYS A 74 20.53 11.64 6.40
CA LYS A 74 21.61 11.85 7.39
C LYS A 74 22.84 12.49 6.76
N CYS A 75 23.67 13.15 7.58
CA CYS A 75 24.97 13.69 7.16
C CYS A 75 25.95 12.53 6.92
N HIS A 76 26.03 12.03 5.69
CA HIS A 76 27.05 11.06 5.35
C HIS A 76 28.44 11.71 5.26
N LYS A 77 29.49 10.88 5.29
CA LYS A 77 30.89 11.32 5.14
C LYS A 77 31.02 12.23 3.90
N GLY A 78 31.66 13.37 4.08
CA GLY A 78 31.85 14.36 3.01
C GLY A 78 30.74 15.44 2.90
N TRP A 79 29.68 15.41 3.70
CA TRP A 79 28.66 16.47 3.68
C TRP A 79 29.21 17.80 4.22
N GLN A 80 29.25 18.83 3.36
CA GLN A 80 29.72 20.16 3.70
C GLN A 80 28.58 21.18 3.88
N GLY A 81 27.32 20.78 3.65
CA GLY A 81 26.16 21.65 3.77
C GLY A 81 25.73 21.92 5.21
N LYS A 82 24.67 22.72 5.37
CA LYS A 82 24.07 23.00 6.68
C LYS A 82 23.55 21.72 7.34
N LYS A 83 23.60 21.67 8.67
CA LYS A 83 23.27 20.51 9.50
C LYS A 83 22.21 20.86 10.52
N VAL A 84 21.48 19.84 10.97
CA VAL A 84 20.58 19.86 12.13
C VAL A 84 20.75 18.53 12.86
N TYR A 85 20.67 18.57 14.19
CA TYR A 85 20.74 17.38 15.02
C TYR A 85 19.35 17.02 15.52
N HIS A 86 19.03 15.73 15.48
CA HIS A 86 17.74 15.21 15.88
C HIS A 86 17.93 13.78 16.43
N ASP A 87 17.12 13.42 17.43
CA ASP A 87 17.08 12.07 17.94
C ASP A 87 16.21 11.22 17.01
N ASP A 88 16.76 10.14 16.47
CA ASP A 88 16.11 9.17 15.60
C ASP A 88 16.46 7.76 16.09
N ASP A 89 17.18 6.94 15.31
CA ASP A 89 17.67 5.64 15.78
C ASP A 89 18.67 5.78 16.94
N LEU A 90 19.47 6.83 16.90
CA LEU A 90 20.42 7.21 17.94
C LEU A 90 20.17 8.66 18.39
N ARG A 91 20.63 8.96 19.61
CA ARG A 91 20.53 10.31 20.15
C ARG A 91 21.49 11.26 19.44
N GLY A 92 20.98 12.43 19.04
CA GLY A 92 21.80 13.50 18.46
C GLY A 92 22.35 13.21 17.07
N GLU A 93 21.65 12.42 16.25
CA GLU A 93 22.08 12.14 14.88
C GLU A 93 22.10 13.37 13.98
N CYS A 94 23.06 13.40 13.07
CA CYS A 94 23.24 14.52 12.14
C CYS A 94 22.39 14.32 10.88
N PHE A 95 21.53 15.31 10.59
CA PHE A 95 20.71 15.35 9.37
C PHE A 95 21.05 16.55 8.51
N ARG A 96 20.92 16.41 7.19
CA ARG A 96 21.13 17.49 6.23
C ARG A 96 20.05 18.55 6.38
N LYS A 97 20.44 19.84 6.29
CA LYS A 97 19.52 20.97 6.28
C LYS A 97 19.54 21.67 4.93
N TYR A 98 18.36 21.82 4.33
CA TYR A 98 18.21 22.41 3.01
C TYR A 98 17.62 23.83 3.08
N LYS A 99 17.86 24.61 2.01
CA LYS A 99 17.30 25.96 1.87
C LYS A 99 15.78 25.92 1.64
N ASN A 100 15.32 24.92 0.90
CA ASN A 100 13.93 24.71 0.53
C ASN A 100 13.66 23.22 0.30
N PRO A 101 12.39 22.79 0.20
CA PRO A 101 12.03 21.40 -0.05
C PRO A 101 12.59 20.83 -1.36
N GLU A 102 12.66 21.61 -2.44
CA GLU A 102 13.17 21.17 -3.74
C GLU A 102 14.59 20.61 -3.64
N LYS A 103 15.43 21.20 -2.77
CA LYS A 103 16.79 20.70 -2.54
C LYS A 103 16.80 19.35 -1.83
N SER A 104 15.84 19.11 -0.95
CA SER A 104 15.67 17.81 -0.30
C SER A 104 15.22 16.74 -1.30
N TYR A 105 14.26 17.04 -2.15
CA TYR A 105 13.80 16.15 -3.22
C TYR A 105 14.93 15.83 -4.22
N ARG A 106 15.68 16.84 -4.62
CA ARG A 106 16.86 16.68 -5.49
C ARG A 106 17.91 15.78 -4.84
N ASP A 107 18.24 16.00 -3.59
CA ASP A 107 19.24 15.22 -2.87
C ASP A 107 18.79 13.77 -2.66
N HIS A 108 17.50 13.54 -2.43
CA HIS A 108 16.91 12.20 -2.41
C HIS A 108 17.04 11.48 -3.78
N SER A 109 16.80 12.18 -4.88
CA SER A 109 16.98 11.61 -6.21
C SER A 109 18.43 11.23 -6.48
N ILE A 110 19.37 12.11 -6.15
CA ILE A 110 20.81 11.84 -6.25
C ILE A 110 21.22 10.70 -5.33
N PHE A 111 20.67 10.64 -4.09
CA PHE A 111 20.93 9.56 -3.15
C PHE A 111 20.59 8.17 -3.70
N LEU A 112 19.48 8.04 -4.43
CA LEU A 112 19.09 6.77 -5.05
C LEU A 112 19.90 6.49 -6.32
N GLU A 113 20.12 7.50 -7.16
CA GLU A 113 20.79 7.33 -8.46
C GLU A 113 22.29 7.04 -8.30
N SER A 114 22.95 7.65 -7.32
CA SER A 114 24.42 7.54 -7.13
C SER A 114 24.89 6.28 -6.38
N ARG A 115 23.98 5.42 -5.92
CA ARG A 115 24.37 4.24 -5.13
C ARG A 115 24.06 2.94 -5.88
N SER A 116 25.10 2.15 -6.18
CA SER A 116 25.01 0.91 -6.95
C SER A 116 23.99 -0.10 -6.43
N ARG A 117 23.72 -0.12 -5.11
CA ARG A 117 22.68 -1.01 -4.54
C ARG A 117 21.27 -0.73 -5.05
N TYR A 118 21.02 0.44 -5.68
CA TYR A 118 19.75 0.83 -6.27
C TYR A 118 19.72 0.74 -7.80
N ASP A 119 20.85 0.48 -8.48
CA ASP A 119 20.96 0.50 -9.95
C ASP A 119 19.90 -0.38 -10.64
N PHE A 120 19.61 -1.55 -10.04
CA PHE A 120 18.63 -2.48 -10.60
C PHE A 120 17.21 -1.92 -10.63
N LEU A 121 16.89 -0.91 -9.81
CA LEU A 121 15.57 -0.26 -9.79
C LEU A 121 15.31 0.49 -11.09
N PHE A 122 16.34 1.09 -11.66
CA PHE A 122 16.25 1.88 -12.90
C PHE A 122 15.99 1.04 -14.15
N LYS A 123 16.08 -0.29 -14.03
CA LYS A 123 15.63 -1.24 -15.05
C LYS A 123 14.12 -1.43 -15.06
N TYR A 124 13.41 -0.98 -14.03
CA TYR A 124 11.96 -1.09 -13.95
C TYR A 124 11.28 0.09 -14.63
N SER A 125 10.11 -0.17 -15.26
CA SER A 125 9.26 0.91 -15.74
C SER A 125 8.91 1.88 -14.61
N LYS A 126 8.96 3.18 -14.88
CA LYS A 126 8.51 4.24 -13.94
C LYS A 126 7.05 4.09 -13.54
N LYS A 127 6.22 3.42 -14.36
CA LYS A 127 4.82 3.14 -14.02
C LYS A 127 4.64 1.92 -13.10
N ASN A 128 5.71 1.16 -12.82
CA ASN A 128 5.63 -0.03 -12.00
C ASN A 128 6.09 0.25 -10.56
N TYR A 129 5.34 1.11 -9.86
CA TYR A 129 5.62 1.46 -8.47
C TYR A 129 5.66 0.24 -7.53
N VAL A 130 4.98 -0.86 -7.85
CA VAL A 130 5.00 -2.09 -7.03
C VAL A 130 6.39 -2.73 -7.07
N LYS A 131 7.02 -2.86 -8.27
CA LYS A 131 8.40 -3.35 -8.37
C LYS A 131 9.39 -2.39 -7.72
N TRP A 132 9.19 -1.08 -7.86
CA TRP A 132 10.02 -0.06 -7.22
C TRP A 132 9.95 -0.14 -5.69
N ALA A 133 8.75 -0.19 -5.09
CA ALA A 133 8.58 -0.29 -3.63
C ALA A 133 9.23 -1.56 -3.06
N ASN A 134 8.99 -2.72 -3.69
CA ASN A 134 9.61 -3.98 -3.28
C ASN A 134 11.13 -3.95 -3.49
N GLY A 135 11.61 -3.33 -4.55
CA GLY A 135 13.02 -3.18 -4.83
C GLY A 135 13.72 -2.28 -3.83
N LEU A 136 13.14 -1.17 -3.40
CA LEU A 136 13.67 -0.30 -2.35
C LEU A 136 13.83 -1.06 -1.02
N LYS A 137 12.82 -1.87 -0.64
CA LYS A 137 12.93 -2.75 0.53
C LYS A 137 14.07 -3.75 0.37
N LYS A 138 14.16 -4.44 -0.78
CA LYS A 138 15.22 -5.41 -1.07
C LYS A 138 16.61 -4.77 -1.01
N ALA A 139 16.75 -3.53 -1.47
CA ALA A 139 18.00 -2.76 -1.41
C ALA A 139 18.33 -2.23 -0.01
N GLY A 140 17.48 -2.46 1.00
CA GLY A 140 17.70 -2.00 2.36
C GLY A 140 17.56 -0.48 2.52
N TYR A 141 16.59 0.14 1.81
CA TYR A 141 16.30 1.57 2.02
C TYR A 141 15.79 1.85 3.43
N ALA A 142 14.97 0.94 3.97
CA ALA A 142 14.46 1.00 5.34
C ALA A 142 14.51 -0.40 5.98
N THR A 143 14.64 -0.42 7.30
CA THR A 143 14.66 -1.65 8.13
C THR A 143 13.27 -2.24 8.33
N ASP A 144 12.20 -1.43 8.21
CA ASP A 144 10.82 -1.84 8.39
C ASP A 144 10.43 -2.96 7.41
N PRO A 145 10.04 -4.17 7.89
CA PRO A 145 9.63 -5.27 7.03
C PRO A 145 8.40 -4.96 6.17
N LYS A 146 7.55 -4.01 6.59
CA LYS A 146 6.33 -3.58 5.88
C LYS A 146 6.53 -2.33 5.02
N TYR A 147 7.79 -1.88 4.83
CA TYR A 147 8.07 -0.63 4.10
C TYR A 147 7.43 -0.59 2.71
N ALA A 148 7.62 -1.65 1.92
CA ALA A 148 7.04 -1.72 0.57
C ALA A 148 5.51 -1.67 0.58
N GLU A 149 4.87 -2.36 1.52
CA GLU A 149 3.41 -2.37 1.69
C GLU A 149 2.88 -0.99 2.06
N LYS A 150 3.59 -0.27 2.95
CA LYS A 150 3.24 1.11 3.33
C LYS A 150 3.30 2.05 2.13
N LEU A 151 4.37 2.00 1.32
CA LEU A 151 4.48 2.80 0.10
C LEU A 151 3.35 2.48 -0.89
N ILE A 152 3.10 1.20 -1.18
CA ILE A 152 2.04 0.77 -2.10
C ILE A 152 0.67 1.21 -1.60
N SER A 153 0.41 1.10 -0.29
CA SER A 153 -0.84 1.55 0.33
C SER A 153 -1.07 3.05 0.15
N LEU A 154 -0.04 3.87 0.40
CA LEU A 154 -0.11 5.33 0.19
C LEU A 154 -0.33 5.67 -1.29
N ILE A 155 0.40 5.01 -2.19
CA ILE A 155 0.26 5.24 -3.64
C ILE A 155 -1.16 4.92 -4.11
N ASN A 156 -1.76 3.84 -3.63
CA ASN A 156 -3.12 3.46 -3.99
C ASN A 156 -4.17 4.37 -3.34
N ARG A 157 -4.05 4.66 -2.04
CA ARG A 157 -5.00 5.47 -1.27
C ARG A 157 -5.14 6.88 -1.82
N TYR A 158 -4.00 7.52 -2.14
CA TYR A 158 -3.94 8.90 -2.63
C TYR A 158 -3.79 9.00 -4.14
N GLU A 159 -3.97 7.89 -4.86
CA GLU A 159 -3.89 7.79 -6.32
C GLU A 159 -2.59 8.37 -6.93
N LEU A 160 -1.47 8.30 -6.18
CA LEU A 160 -0.19 8.87 -6.59
C LEU A 160 0.33 8.29 -7.91
N TRP A 161 -0.11 7.08 -8.29
CA TRP A 161 0.19 6.44 -9.56
C TRP A 161 -0.19 7.31 -10.79
N LYS A 162 -1.11 8.26 -10.62
CA LYS A 162 -1.45 9.25 -11.67
C LYS A 162 -0.27 10.15 -12.01
N LEU A 163 0.60 10.46 -11.04
CA LEU A 163 1.79 11.28 -11.22
C LEU A 163 2.81 10.63 -12.15
N ASP A 164 2.81 9.31 -12.27
CA ASP A 164 3.66 8.54 -13.20
C ASP A 164 3.07 8.44 -14.61
N GLY A 165 1.97 9.12 -14.88
CA GLY A 165 1.22 9.04 -16.14
C GLY A 165 0.49 7.70 -16.32
N SER A 166 0.14 7.01 -15.25
CA SER A 166 -0.66 5.79 -15.28
C SER A 166 -2.15 6.12 -15.33
N LYS A 167 -2.93 5.33 -16.08
CA LYS A 167 -4.39 5.49 -16.19
C LYS A 167 -5.17 4.70 -15.12
N LYS A 168 -4.50 3.76 -14.43
CA LYS A 168 -5.11 2.87 -13.43
C LYS A 168 -4.05 2.34 -12.46
N PRO A 169 -4.39 1.98 -11.23
CA PRO A 169 -3.48 1.38 -10.27
C PRO A 169 -3.08 -0.04 -10.69
N LEU A 170 -1.83 -0.42 -10.41
CA LEU A 170 -1.31 -1.75 -10.79
C LEU A 170 -1.95 -2.90 -10.01
N ASN A 171 -2.37 -2.67 -8.77
CA ASN A 171 -2.92 -3.72 -7.90
C ASN A 171 -4.38 -4.12 -8.21
N LYS A 172 -5.18 -3.28 -8.87
CA LYS A 172 -6.55 -3.68 -9.27
C LYS A 172 -6.59 -4.89 -10.20
N SER A 173 -5.51 -5.15 -10.94
CA SER A 173 -5.43 -6.34 -11.79
C SER A 173 -5.19 -7.63 -10.99
N ARG A 174 -4.52 -7.54 -9.84
CA ARG A 174 -4.25 -8.67 -8.94
C ARG A 174 -5.48 -9.00 -8.08
N GLU A 175 -6.18 -7.98 -7.58
CA GLU A 175 -7.46 -8.14 -6.88
C GLU A 175 -8.54 -8.72 -7.80
N ARG A 176 -8.62 -8.25 -9.07
CA ARG A 176 -9.54 -8.83 -10.07
C ARG A 176 -9.17 -10.26 -10.46
N LYS A 177 -7.88 -10.61 -10.48
CA LYS A 177 -7.44 -12.00 -10.74
C LYS A 177 -7.73 -12.90 -9.53
N LEU A 178 -7.49 -12.41 -8.30
CA LEU A 178 -7.80 -13.12 -7.06
C LEU A 178 -9.32 -13.28 -6.88
N SER A 179 -10.10 -12.22 -7.07
CA SER A 179 -11.57 -12.31 -6.99
C SER A 179 -12.15 -13.16 -8.11
N LYS A 180 -11.64 -13.08 -9.34
CA LYS A 180 -12.04 -14.01 -10.41
C LYS A 180 -11.65 -15.46 -10.11
N LYS A 181 -10.46 -15.69 -9.53
CA LYS A 181 -10.03 -17.03 -9.12
C LYS A 181 -10.88 -17.56 -7.95
N GLN A 182 -11.15 -16.73 -6.93
CA GLN A 182 -12.05 -17.10 -5.83
C GLN A 182 -13.48 -17.32 -6.30
N ILE A 183 -14.02 -16.47 -7.19
CA ILE A 183 -15.35 -16.66 -7.78
C ILE A 183 -15.41 -17.95 -8.62
N SER A 184 -14.38 -18.26 -9.40
CA SER A 184 -14.33 -19.50 -10.19
C SER A 184 -14.16 -20.74 -9.31
N GLU A 185 -13.39 -20.67 -8.24
CA GLU A 185 -13.23 -21.74 -7.26
C GLU A 185 -14.52 -21.96 -6.46
N THR A 186 -15.18 -20.88 -6.01
CA THR A 186 -16.47 -20.95 -5.33
C THR A 186 -17.58 -21.44 -6.26
N SER A 187 -17.62 -20.99 -7.51
CA SER A 187 -18.56 -21.47 -8.52
C SER A 187 -18.35 -22.95 -8.85
N ASN A 188 -17.07 -23.38 -8.96
CA ASN A 188 -16.75 -24.80 -9.18
C ASN A 188 -17.06 -25.66 -7.95
N GLN A 189 -16.91 -25.14 -6.72
CA GLN A 189 -17.34 -25.80 -5.50
C GLN A 189 -18.86 -25.87 -5.41
N ILE A 190 -19.57 -24.80 -5.74
CA ILE A 190 -21.04 -24.77 -5.79
C ILE A 190 -21.58 -25.74 -6.86
N LEU A 191 -20.94 -25.77 -8.04
CA LEU A 191 -21.31 -26.75 -9.10
C LEU A 191 -20.99 -28.17 -8.69
N LYS A 192 -19.84 -28.45 -8.08
CA LYS A 192 -19.50 -29.78 -7.54
C LYS A 192 -20.44 -30.18 -6.41
N ASN A 193 -20.85 -29.28 -5.55
CA ASN A 193 -21.82 -29.52 -4.50
C ASN A 193 -23.25 -29.70 -5.07
N LYS A 194 -23.62 -28.98 -6.13
CA LYS A 194 -24.89 -29.13 -6.83
C LYS A 194 -25.00 -30.48 -7.58
N VAL A 195 -23.90 -30.94 -8.17
CA VAL A 195 -23.81 -32.24 -8.82
C VAL A 195 -23.84 -33.39 -7.79
N LYS A 196 -23.32 -33.14 -6.56
CA LYS A 196 -23.40 -34.11 -5.46
C LYS A 196 -24.80 -34.21 -4.84
N SER A 197 -25.70 -33.26 -5.07
CA SER A 197 -27.04 -33.18 -4.47
C SER A 197 -28.16 -33.72 -5.36
N GLN A 198 -27.87 -34.37 -6.48
CA GLN A 198 -28.85 -35.04 -7.32
C GLN A 198 -28.62 -36.57 -7.37
N THR A 199 -28.44 -37.19 -6.20
CA THR A 199 -28.54 -38.64 -6.12
C THR A 199 -30.02 -39.01 -5.99
N ILE A 200 -30.62 -39.47 -7.05
CA ILE A 200 -32.00 -39.94 -7.06
C ILE A 200 -32.04 -41.36 -6.44
N HIS A 201 -32.83 -41.54 -5.39
CA HIS A 201 -33.12 -42.82 -4.80
C HIS A 201 -34.53 -43.27 -5.22
N VAL A 202 -34.63 -44.43 -5.88
CA VAL A 202 -35.90 -45.02 -6.20
C VAL A 202 -36.38 -45.84 -4.99
N VAL A 203 -37.45 -45.37 -4.36
CA VAL A 203 -38.03 -46.00 -3.17
C VAL A 203 -38.55 -47.40 -3.50
N LYS A 204 -38.20 -48.39 -2.70
CA LYS A 204 -38.62 -49.78 -2.84
C LYS A 204 -39.43 -50.24 -1.62
N LYS A 205 -40.18 -51.24 -1.75
CA LYS A 205 -40.95 -51.89 -0.64
C LYS A 205 -39.95 -52.22 0.50
N GLY A 206 -40.17 -51.66 1.68
CA GLY A 206 -39.32 -51.84 2.85
C GLY A 206 -38.36 -50.66 3.12
N ASP A 207 -38.26 -49.67 2.22
CA ASP A 207 -37.52 -48.44 2.51
C ASP A 207 -38.27 -47.58 3.53
N THR A 208 -37.52 -46.91 4.36
CA THR A 208 -38.01 -45.90 5.31
C THR A 208 -37.19 -44.64 5.20
N LEU A 209 -37.74 -43.50 5.58
CA LEU A 209 -36.97 -42.24 5.65
C LEU A 209 -35.69 -42.40 6.47
N TYR A 210 -35.73 -43.23 7.52
CA TYR A 210 -34.58 -43.53 8.34
C TYR A 210 -33.51 -44.34 7.59
N SER A 211 -33.91 -45.44 6.89
CA SER A 211 -32.94 -46.23 6.14
C SER A 211 -32.29 -45.47 4.99
N ILE A 212 -33.08 -44.63 4.30
CA ILE A 212 -32.58 -43.75 3.23
C ILE A 212 -31.66 -42.65 3.78
N SER A 213 -32.04 -42.00 4.90
CA SER A 213 -31.21 -40.97 5.54
C SER A 213 -29.85 -41.54 5.95
N LYS A 214 -29.78 -42.71 6.51
CA LYS A 214 -28.54 -43.42 6.85
C LYS A 214 -27.71 -43.76 5.63
N LYS A 215 -28.35 -44.30 4.58
CA LYS A 215 -27.68 -44.69 3.33
C LYS A 215 -26.97 -43.52 2.64
N TYR A 216 -27.57 -42.33 2.68
CA TYR A 216 -27.06 -41.16 1.99
C TYR A 216 -26.41 -40.15 2.93
N ASN A 217 -26.31 -40.48 4.21
CA ASN A 217 -25.72 -39.61 5.26
C ASN A 217 -26.28 -38.18 5.28
N ILE A 218 -27.62 -38.10 5.21
CA ILE A 218 -28.40 -36.85 5.33
C ILE A 218 -29.43 -37.00 6.45
N SER A 219 -29.85 -35.88 7.05
CA SER A 219 -30.88 -35.94 8.09
C SER A 219 -32.26 -36.22 7.50
N ILE A 220 -33.15 -36.84 8.28
CA ILE A 220 -34.55 -37.07 7.86
C ILE A 220 -35.24 -35.75 7.55
N SER A 221 -34.96 -34.70 8.34
CA SER A 221 -35.51 -33.37 8.11
C SER A 221 -35.07 -32.73 6.77
N GLU A 222 -33.82 -32.94 6.37
CA GLU A 222 -33.34 -32.52 5.04
C GLU A 222 -33.95 -33.37 3.92
N LEU A 223 -34.10 -34.66 4.13
CA LEU A 223 -34.74 -35.52 3.15
C LEU A 223 -36.20 -35.11 2.89
N VAL A 224 -36.96 -34.88 3.95
CA VAL A 224 -38.35 -34.41 3.91
C VAL A 224 -38.46 -33.05 3.24
N LYS A 225 -37.61 -32.08 3.64
CA LYS A 225 -37.62 -30.73 3.11
C LYS A 225 -37.25 -30.69 1.63
N ASN A 226 -36.21 -31.42 1.23
CA ASN A 226 -35.68 -31.35 -0.13
C ASN A 226 -36.55 -32.09 -1.16
N ASN A 227 -37.42 -32.99 -0.69
CA ASN A 227 -38.31 -33.79 -1.55
C ASN A 227 -39.80 -33.46 -1.34
N ASN A 228 -40.15 -32.43 -0.55
CA ASN A 228 -41.53 -32.04 -0.24
C ASN A 228 -42.39 -33.18 0.29
N ILE A 229 -41.81 -34.09 1.08
CA ILE A 229 -42.51 -35.25 1.63
C ILE A 229 -43.50 -34.78 2.70
N LYS A 230 -44.75 -35.17 2.60
CA LYS A 230 -45.81 -34.86 3.57
C LYS A 230 -46.10 -36.13 4.40
N ASN A 231 -46.34 -35.91 5.72
CA ASN A 231 -46.70 -36.93 6.67
C ASN A 231 -45.75 -38.12 6.79
N ASN A 232 -44.46 -37.93 6.51
CA ASN A 232 -43.42 -38.97 6.56
C ASN A 232 -43.68 -40.22 5.73
N ASN A 233 -44.57 -40.16 4.76
CA ASN A 233 -44.86 -41.25 3.84
C ASN A 233 -44.01 -41.15 2.57
N ILE A 234 -43.32 -42.25 2.21
CA ILE A 234 -42.53 -42.43 1.01
C ILE A 234 -42.99 -43.62 0.21
#